data_b8a5ce44c44740f576077e912d3e27b7
#
_entry.id   b8a5ce44c44740f576077e912d3e27b7
#
_cell.length_a   1.000
_cell.length_b   1.000
_cell.length_c   1.000
_cell.angle_alpha   90.00
_cell.angle_beta   90.00
_cell.angle_gamma   90.00
#
_symmetry.space_group_name_H-M   'P 1'
#
loop_
_entity.id
_entity.type
_entity.pdbx_description
1 polymer ?
#
loop_
_entity_poly.entity_id
_entity_poly.type
_entity_poly.pdbx_seq_one_letter_code
_entity_poly.pdbx_strand_id
1 'polypeptide(L)'
;MSTSAPIIELEKVCCGYGSQEVLHNVTFALPHGSMTGIVGPNGGGKTTLLKLLLGLVAPHYGSVRVLGEAPARVRSRIGYVPQHLLFDQRYPVSAGDVVLAGRIERHRLGPYRRRDRQIVGEMLERVGLADHANRCFAELSGGERQRVLVAQALAAEPELLLLDEPTANVDGRVAQELHALFARLAGQITVVMVSHNLSVVAAHASHILCVNRTTELHPASALVQGHFHTAAGDDLLFIRHDADCHVIDASQVLAAPHAAGPEHRP
;
A
#
# COMPACT_ATOMS: atom_id res chain seq x y z
N MET A 1 -3.73 6.57 -29.05
CA MET A 1 -3.60 6.56 -27.58
C MET A 1 -2.15 6.25 -27.26
N SER A 2 -1.36 7.22 -26.83
CA SER A 2 0.06 7.00 -26.48
C SER A 2 0.10 6.11 -25.23
N THR A 3 0.50 4.86 -25.39
CA THR A 3 0.79 3.96 -24.26
C THR A 3 2.08 4.44 -23.63
N SER A 4 1.96 5.31 -22.59
CA SER A 4 3.13 5.61 -21.76
C SER A 4 3.63 4.31 -21.12
N ALA A 5 4.94 4.14 -21.03
CA ALA A 5 5.54 2.96 -20.40
C ALA A 5 4.99 2.79 -18.97
N PRO A 6 4.77 1.55 -18.50
CA PRO A 6 4.24 1.30 -17.16
C PRO A 6 5.22 1.83 -16.08
N ILE A 7 4.68 2.28 -14.95
CA ILE A 7 5.49 2.73 -13.82
C ILE A 7 6.07 1.54 -13.04
N ILE A 8 5.34 0.44 -12.99
CA ILE A 8 5.76 -0.83 -12.39
C ILE A 8 5.55 -1.91 -13.44
N GLU A 9 6.54 -2.76 -13.65
CA GLU A 9 6.52 -3.88 -14.57
C GLU A 9 7.25 -5.07 -13.94
N LEU A 10 6.54 -6.19 -13.81
CA LEU A 10 7.08 -7.47 -13.38
C LEU A 10 6.84 -8.51 -14.46
N GLU A 11 7.87 -9.30 -14.78
CA GLU A 11 7.80 -10.38 -15.76
C GLU A 11 8.31 -11.67 -15.14
N LYS A 12 7.42 -12.65 -14.96
CA LYS A 12 7.70 -14.02 -14.46
C LYS A 12 8.57 -14.03 -13.21
N VAL A 13 8.27 -13.15 -12.27
CA VAL A 13 9.09 -12.95 -11.07
C VAL A 13 8.80 -14.04 -10.04
N CYS A 14 9.88 -14.69 -9.56
CA CYS A 14 9.87 -15.52 -8.36
C CYS A 14 10.79 -14.88 -7.32
N CYS A 15 10.33 -14.75 -6.08
CA CYS A 15 11.16 -14.23 -4.99
C CYS A 15 10.73 -14.77 -3.62
N GLY A 16 11.64 -14.64 -2.65
CA GLY A 16 11.41 -15.10 -1.30
C GLY A 16 12.61 -14.87 -0.39
N TYR A 17 12.71 -15.62 0.69
CA TYR A 17 13.76 -15.50 1.69
C TYR A 17 14.50 -16.83 1.84
N GLY A 18 15.80 -16.83 1.59
CA GLY A 18 16.61 -18.07 1.56
C GLY A 18 16.04 -19.07 0.56
N SER A 19 15.72 -20.28 1.00
CA SER A 19 15.11 -21.32 0.16
C SER A 19 13.57 -21.26 0.09
N GLN A 20 12.93 -20.38 0.89
CA GLN A 20 11.48 -20.28 0.92
C GLN A 20 11.00 -19.28 -0.12
N GLU A 21 10.38 -19.77 -1.18
CA GLU A 21 9.71 -18.94 -2.19
C GLU A 21 8.38 -18.42 -1.64
N VAL A 22 8.15 -17.11 -1.76
CA VAL A 22 6.95 -16.41 -1.29
C VAL A 22 6.07 -15.98 -2.45
N LEU A 23 6.69 -15.47 -3.53
CA LEU A 23 6.00 -15.09 -4.76
C LEU A 23 6.49 -15.96 -5.90
N HIS A 24 5.54 -16.48 -6.70
CA HIS A 24 5.80 -17.44 -7.77
C HIS A 24 5.20 -16.95 -9.09
N ASN A 25 6.03 -16.86 -10.13
CA ASN A 25 5.64 -16.51 -11.51
C ASN A 25 4.76 -15.23 -11.61
N VAL A 26 5.12 -14.19 -10.87
CA VAL A 26 4.37 -12.93 -10.80
C VAL A 26 4.60 -12.13 -12.09
N THR A 27 3.51 -11.74 -12.77
CA THR A 27 3.56 -10.93 -13.98
C THR A 27 2.41 -9.93 -13.96
N PHE A 28 2.73 -8.64 -13.95
CA PHE A 28 1.75 -7.55 -14.11
C PHE A 28 2.45 -6.24 -14.49
N ALA A 29 1.67 -5.28 -14.97
CA ALA A 29 2.14 -3.92 -15.24
C ALA A 29 1.11 -2.90 -14.72
N LEU A 30 1.58 -1.82 -14.07
CA LEU A 30 0.74 -0.74 -13.58
C LEU A 30 1.03 0.56 -14.34
N PRO A 31 -0.01 1.30 -14.77
CA PRO A 31 0.16 2.56 -15.46
C PRO A 31 0.51 3.70 -14.49
N HIS A 32 1.15 4.76 -15.02
CA HIS A 32 1.40 6.00 -14.27
C HIS A 32 0.10 6.66 -13.84
N GLY A 33 0.14 7.34 -12.67
CA GLY A 33 -0.99 8.12 -12.14
C GLY A 33 -2.17 7.26 -11.67
N SER A 34 -2.03 5.93 -11.64
CA SER A 34 -3.07 5.04 -11.14
C SER A 34 -3.06 4.93 -9.62
N MET A 35 -4.21 4.61 -9.04
CA MET A 35 -4.32 4.10 -7.68
C MET A 35 -4.62 2.60 -7.74
N THR A 36 -3.71 1.79 -7.18
CA THR A 36 -3.86 0.33 -7.17
C THR A 36 -3.97 -0.16 -5.74
N GLY A 37 -5.04 -0.90 -5.44
CA GLY A 37 -5.19 -1.61 -4.18
C GLY A 37 -4.60 -3.02 -4.27
N ILE A 38 -3.75 -3.40 -3.32
CA ILE A 38 -3.24 -4.76 -3.17
C ILE A 38 -4.06 -5.45 -2.08
N VAL A 39 -4.65 -6.58 -2.44
CA VAL A 39 -5.48 -7.39 -1.55
C VAL A 39 -5.01 -8.85 -1.55
N GLY A 40 -5.39 -9.61 -0.52
CA GLY A 40 -5.03 -11.03 -0.41
C GLY A 40 -4.88 -11.49 1.04
N PRO A 41 -4.74 -12.81 1.27
CA PRO A 41 -4.65 -13.37 2.61
C PRO A 41 -3.37 -12.96 3.34
N ASN A 42 -3.37 -13.11 4.67
CA ASN A 42 -2.16 -12.97 5.46
C ASN A 42 -1.15 -14.05 5.05
N GLY A 43 0.12 -13.65 4.89
CA GLY A 43 1.16 -14.54 4.36
C GLY A 43 1.12 -14.74 2.83
N GLY A 44 0.17 -14.13 2.10
CA GLY A 44 0.06 -14.24 0.64
C GLY A 44 1.18 -13.55 -0.15
N GLY A 45 2.09 -12.80 0.50
CA GLY A 45 3.25 -12.18 -0.15
C GLY A 45 3.12 -10.66 -0.39
N LYS A 46 2.06 -9.99 0.10
CA LYS A 46 1.82 -8.55 -0.12
C LYS A 46 3.00 -7.66 0.30
N THR A 47 3.47 -7.80 1.55
CA THR A 47 4.63 -7.04 2.05
C THR A 47 5.93 -7.43 1.32
N THR A 48 6.07 -8.70 0.91
CA THR A 48 7.22 -9.15 0.11
C THR A 48 7.20 -8.48 -1.27
N LEU A 49 6.04 -8.34 -1.89
CA LEU A 49 5.87 -7.60 -3.13
C LEU A 49 6.28 -6.12 -2.96
N LEU A 50 5.83 -5.44 -1.90
CA LEU A 50 6.28 -4.07 -1.63
C LEU A 50 7.80 -3.98 -1.42
N LYS A 51 8.39 -4.93 -0.68
CA LYS A 51 9.86 -4.98 -0.49
C LYS A 51 10.60 -5.23 -1.80
N LEU A 52 10.04 -6.03 -2.70
CA LEU A 52 10.58 -6.26 -4.04
C LEU A 52 10.57 -4.96 -4.86
N LEU A 53 9.44 -4.22 -4.85
CA LEU A 53 9.30 -2.92 -5.53
C LEU A 53 10.22 -1.84 -4.95
N LEU A 54 10.58 -1.94 -3.67
CA LEU A 54 11.58 -1.09 -3.02
C LEU A 54 13.02 -1.54 -3.31
N GLY A 55 13.22 -2.71 -3.95
CA GLY A 55 14.53 -3.32 -4.14
C GLY A 55 15.20 -3.73 -2.84
N LEU A 56 14.43 -4.01 -1.78
CA LEU A 56 14.91 -4.56 -0.50
C LEU A 56 15.03 -6.09 -0.57
N VAL A 57 14.32 -6.71 -1.49
CA VAL A 57 14.42 -8.14 -1.84
C VAL A 57 14.74 -8.21 -3.33
N ALA A 58 15.68 -9.04 -3.71
CA ALA A 58 15.98 -9.30 -5.12
C ALA A 58 15.13 -10.46 -5.64
N PRO A 59 14.70 -10.44 -6.91
CA PRO A 59 14.06 -11.60 -7.51
C PRO A 59 15.08 -12.74 -7.69
N HIS A 60 14.64 -13.98 -7.49
CA HIS A 60 15.41 -15.17 -7.83
C HIS A 60 15.38 -15.41 -9.34
N TYR A 61 14.21 -15.14 -9.96
CA TYR A 61 13.96 -15.25 -11.40
C TYR A 61 13.06 -14.11 -11.86
N GLY A 62 13.08 -13.84 -13.16
CA GLY A 62 12.28 -12.81 -13.80
C GLY A 62 12.90 -11.41 -13.72
N SER A 63 12.16 -10.42 -14.15
CA SER A 63 12.59 -9.03 -14.16
C SER A 63 11.60 -8.11 -13.43
N VAL A 64 12.14 -7.10 -12.72
CA VAL A 64 11.37 -6.08 -12.02
C VAL A 64 11.87 -4.71 -12.47
N ARG A 65 10.96 -3.89 -12.96
CA ARG A 65 11.22 -2.49 -13.29
C ARG A 65 10.26 -1.60 -12.54
N VAL A 66 10.79 -0.54 -11.95
CA VAL A 66 10.03 0.54 -11.32
C VAL A 66 10.53 1.84 -11.91
N LEU A 67 9.63 2.68 -12.42
CA LEU A 67 10.01 3.91 -13.14
C LEU A 67 10.96 3.62 -14.33
N GLY A 68 10.79 2.46 -14.96
CA GLY A 68 11.63 2.01 -16.09
C GLY A 68 13.01 1.48 -15.73
N GLU A 69 13.39 1.47 -14.45
CA GLU A 69 14.72 1.08 -13.94
C GLU A 69 14.65 -0.04 -12.92
N ALA A 70 15.82 -0.59 -12.53
CA ALA A 70 15.89 -1.53 -11.40
C ALA A 70 15.48 -0.81 -10.09
N PRO A 71 14.64 -1.43 -9.23
CA PRO A 71 14.07 -0.77 -8.04
C PRO A 71 15.11 -0.09 -7.13
N ALA A 72 16.26 -0.72 -6.94
CA ALA A 72 17.33 -0.19 -6.09
C ALA A 72 17.90 1.17 -6.57
N ARG A 73 17.74 1.51 -7.85
CA ARG A 73 18.24 2.78 -8.43
C ARG A 73 17.29 3.94 -8.25
N VAL A 74 16.01 3.64 -8.02
CA VAL A 74 14.92 4.64 -7.99
C VAL A 74 14.32 4.84 -6.61
N ARG A 75 14.91 4.27 -5.55
CA ARG A 75 14.39 4.38 -4.17
C ARG A 75 14.11 5.82 -3.74
N SER A 76 14.95 6.76 -4.10
CA SER A 76 14.78 8.18 -3.78
C SER A 76 13.56 8.83 -4.44
N ARG A 77 12.93 8.14 -5.41
CA ARG A 77 11.71 8.56 -6.11
C ARG A 77 10.48 7.79 -5.61
N ILE A 78 10.64 6.90 -4.62
CA ILE A 78 9.58 6.10 -4.03
C ILE A 78 9.35 6.57 -2.59
N GLY A 79 8.12 6.98 -2.28
CA GLY A 79 7.66 7.16 -0.91
C GLY A 79 7.16 5.83 -0.35
N TYR A 80 7.50 5.52 0.90
CA TYR A 80 7.04 4.29 1.54
C TYR A 80 6.52 4.55 2.94
N VAL A 81 5.32 4.05 3.23
CA VAL A 81 4.72 4.06 4.57
C VAL A 81 4.57 2.61 5.01
N PRO A 82 5.33 2.17 6.03
CA PRO A 82 5.25 0.81 6.55
C PRO A 82 4.02 0.61 7.44
N GLN A 83 3.58 -0.64 7.57
CA GLN A 83 2.48 -1.04 8.46
C GLN A 83 2.77 -0.73 9.93
N HIS A 84 4.00 -0.99 10.36
CA HIS A 84 4.47 -0.74 11.71
C HIS A 84 5.78 0.05 11.69
N LEU A 85 5.81 1.12 12.45
CA LEU A 85 7.04 1.84 12.73
C LEU A 85 7.59 1.38 14.09
N LEU A 86 8.74 0.72 14.06
CA LEU A 86 9.52 0.47 15.27
C LEU A 86 10.37 1.70 15.55
N PHE A 87 10.05 2.43 16.63
CA PHE A 87 10.86 3.56 17.08
C PHE A 87 11.01 3.52 18.61
N ASP A 88 12.14 3.98 19.10
CA ASP A 88 12.34 4.12 20.55
C ASP A 88 11.64 5.39 21.05
N GLN A 89 10.58 5.23 21.83
CA GLN A 89 9.78 6.32 22.39
C GLN A 89 10.59 7.28 23.27
N ARG A 90 11.77 6.87 23.74
CA ARG A 90 12.67 7.71 24.53
C ARG A 90 13.46 8.72 23.69
N TYR A 91 13.41 8.57 22.36
CA TYR A 91 14.14 9.48 21.48
C TYR A 91 13.31 10.77 21.27
N PRO A 92 13.82 11.94 21.68
CA PRO A 92 13.07 13.20 21.64
C PRO A 92 13.12 13.82 20.24
N VAL A 93 12.46 13.17 19.26
CA VAL A 93 12.31 13.72 17.90
C VAL A 93 10.96 14.39 17.76
N SER A 94 10.92 15.54 17.07
CA SER A 94 9.67 16.21 16.75
C SER A 94 9.01 15.59 15.50
N ALA A 95 7.70 15.85 15.33
CA ALA A 95 7.00 15.48 14.09
C ALA A 95 7.67 16.11 12.86
N GLY A 96 8.13 17.35 12.98
CA GLY A 96 8.87 18.02 11.90
C GLY A 96 10.19 17.33 11.54
N ASP A 97 10.94 16.83 12.56
CA ASP A 97 12.18 16.09 12.31
C ASP A 97 11.91 14.77 11.58
N VAL A 98 10.83 14.07 11.95
CA VAL A 98 10.42 12.83 11.26
C VAL A 98 10.09 13.12 9.79
N VAL A 99 9.32 14.17 9.51
CA VAL A 99 8.99 14.54 8.12
C VAL A 99 10.24 15.00 7.36
N LEU A 100 11.14 15.74 8.03
CA LEU A 100 12.39 16.20 7.45
C LEU A 100 13.32 15.05 7.05
N ALA A 101 13.29 13.92 7.77
CA ALA A 101 14.02 12.72 7.39
C ALA A 101 13.62 12.19 6.00
N GLY A 102 12.39 12.45 5.52
CA GLY A 102 11.98 12.15 4.16
C GLY A 102 12.78 12.89 3.08
N ARG A 103 13.51 13.97 3.44
CA ARG A 103 14.37 14.74 2.53
C ARG A 103 15.81 14.22 2.42
N ILE A 104 16.20 13.20 3.19
CA ILE A 104 17.60 12.77 3.32
C ILE A 104 18.23 12.39 1.98
N GLU A 105 17.52 11.70 1.12
CA GLU A 105 17.99 11.28 -0.21
C GLU A 105 18.18 12.46 -1.19
N ARG A 106 17.47 13.56 -0.95
CA ARG A 106 17.60 14.81 -1.73
C ARG A 106 18.74 15.68 -1.23
N HIS A 107 19.31 15.33 -0.07
CA HIS A 107 20.31 16.12 0.63
C HIS A 107 21.63 15.36 0.69
N ARG A 108 22.53 15.61 -0.27
CA ARG A 108 23.79 14.84 -0.37
C ARG A 108 24.80 15.19 0.72
N LEU A 109 24.89 16.43 1.18
CA LEU A 109 25.87 16.90 2.20
C LEU A 109 25.41 18.24 2.80
N GLY A 110 25.61 18.41 4.12
CA GLY A 110 25.43 19.67 4.84
C GLY A 110 24.07 19.80 5.56
N PRO A 111 23.75 20.97 6.17
CA PRO A 111 22.51 21.20 6.87
C PRO A 111 21.33 21.32 5.90
N TYR A 112 20.14 20.90 6.36
CA TYR A 112 18.91 21.08 5.60
C TYR A 112 18.67 22.56 5.26
N ARG A 113 18.20 22.80 4.01
CA ARG A 113 17.99 24.14 3.48
C ARG A 113 16.63 24.69 3.94
N ARG A 114 16.45 26.01 3.81
CA ARG A 114 15.15 26.65 4.10
C ARG A 114 13.99 26.01 3.31
N ARG A 115 14.24 25.62 2.04
CA ARG A 115 13.26 24.92 1.21
C ARG A 115 12.83 23.58 1.81
N ASP A 116 13.74 22.81 2.41
CA ASP A 116 13.39 21.51 3.00
C ASP A 116 12.43 21.70 4.18
N ARG A 117 12.67 22.71 5.02
CA ARG A 117 11.77 23.08 6.12
C ARG A 117 10.42 23.60 5.66
N GLN A 118 10.38 24.33 4.54
CA GLN A 118 9.14 24.76 3.92
C GLN A 118 8.32 23.56 3.43
N ILE A 119 8.95 22.60 2.74
CA ILE A 119 8.30 21.36 2.30
C ILE A 119 7.76 20.58 3.49
N VAL A 120 8.49 20.50 4.62
CA VAL A 120 8.00 19.88 5.85
C VAL A 120 6.70 20.52 6.33
N GLY A 121 6.63 21.85 6.37
CA GLY A 121 5.41 22.58 6.75
C GLY A 121 4.25 22.28 5.80
N GLU A 122 4.49 22.32 4.48
CA GLU A 122 3.49 22.01 3.45
C GLU A 122 2.97 20.56 3.58
N MET A 123 3.85 19.59 3.85
CA MET A 123 3.44 18.21 4.01
C MET A 123 2.66 17.97 5.30
N LEU A 124 3.04 18.60 6.41
CA LEU A 124 2.28 18.55 7.66
C LEU A 124 0.89 19.20 7.49
N GLU A 125 0.79 20.30 6.77
CA GLU A 125 -0.49 20.95 6.44
C GLU A 125 -1.38 20.01 5.61
N ARG A 126 -0.83 19.35 4.58
CA ARG A 126 -1.57 18.39 3.72
C ARG A 126 -2.20 17.23 4.52
N VAL A 127 -1.57 16.80 5.59
CA VAL A 127 -2.09 15.74 6.47
C VAL A 127 -2.87 16.29 7.68
N GLY A 128 -3.15 17.61 7.74
CA GLY A 128 -3.92 18.24 8.81
C GLY A 128 -3.18 18.33 10.14
N LEU A 129 -1.84 18.49 10.13
CA LEU A 129 -0.97 18.56 11.30
C LEU A 129 -0.06 19.80 11.28
N ALA A 130 -0.50 20.92 10.68
CA ALA A 130 0.30 22.15 10.55
C ALA A 130 0.91 22.62 11.89
N ASP A 131 0.12 22.58 12.96
CA ASP A 131 0.53 23.07 14.30
C ASP A 131 1.32 22.04 15.11
N HIS A 132 1.60 20.85 14.54
CA HIS A 132 2.25 19.74 15.25
C HIS A 132 3.75 19.62 14.97
N ALA A 133 4.33 20.50 14.14
CA ALA A 133 5.72 20.38 13.70
C ALA A 133 6.72 20.23 14.86
N ASN A 134 6.49 20.94 15.97
CA ASN A 134 7.38 20.94 17.14
C ASN A 134 6.94 19.96 18.25
N ARG A 135 5.82 19.22 18.07
CA ARG A 135 5.39 18.24 19.07
C ARG A 135 6.27 17.01 19.02
N CYS A 136 6.56 16.44 20.19
CA CYS A 136 7.29 15.19 20.28
C CYS A 136 6.51 14.06 19.58
N PHE A 137 7.16 13.34 18.68
CA PHE A 137 6.53 12.26 17.90
C PHE A 137 5.98 11.15 18.80
N ALA A 138 6.64 10.86 19.93
CA ALA A 138 6.19 9.87 20.90
C ALA A 138 4.87 10.25 21.60
N GLU A 139 4.57 11.56 21.72
CA GLU A 139 3.35 12.08 22.38
C GLU A 139 2.15 12.13 21.44
N LEU A 140 2.34 11.90 20.15
CA LEU A 140 1.26 11.88 19.17
C LEU A 140 0.39 10.64 19.34
N SER A 141 -0.91 10.78 19.07
CA SER A 141 -1.82 9.64 18.93
C SER A 141 -1.40 8.72 17.78
N GLY A 142 -1.91 7.48 17.74
CA GLY A 142 -1.62 6.54 16.66
C GLY A 142 -1.97 7.11 15.28
N GLY A 143 -3.13 7.75 15.14
CA GLY A 143 -3.57 8.38 13.91
C GLY A 143 -2.73 9.60 13.51
N GLU A 144 -2.29 10.42 14.48
CA GLU A 144 -1.37 11.55 14.21
C GLU A 144 0.00 11.03 13.76
N ARG A 145 0.55 10.01 14.42
CA ARG A 145 1.79 9.36 13.99
C ARG A 145 1.70 8.83 12.57
N GLN A 146 0.60 8.16 12.23
CA GLN A 146 0.38 7.65 10.87
C GLN A 146 0.36 8.78 9.84
N ARG A 147 -0.32 9.89 10.14
CA ARG A 147 -0.31 11.09 9.27
C ARG A 147 1.07 11.70 9.13
N VAL A 148 1.88 11.74 10.18
CA VAL A 148 3.28 12.19 10.11
C VAL A 148 4.12 11.29 9.19
N LEU A 149 3.94 9.95 9.24
CA LEU A 149 4.62 9.03 8.35
C LEU A 149 4.22 9.21 6.87
N VAL A 150 2.94 9.49 6.63
CA VAL A 150 2.47 9.86 5.29
C VAL A 150 3.13 11.16 4.83
N ALA A 151 3.18 12.19 5.69
CA ALA A 151 3.86 13.45 5.39
C ALA A 151 5.35 13.24 5.11
N GLN A 152 6.04 12.38 5.88
CA GLN A 152 7.44 11.98 5.65
C GLN A 152 7.63 11.37 4.26
N ALA A 153 6.77 10.42 3.88
CA ALA A 153 6.85 9.77 2.57
C ALA A 153 6.61 10.77 1.43
N LEU A 154 5.67 11.71 1.60
CA LEU A 154 5.38 12.77 0.63
C LEU A 154 6.48 13.84 0.56
N ALA A 155 7.19 14.10 1.66
CA ALA A 155 8.30 15.05 1.69
C ALA A 155 9.46 14.64 0.77
N ALA A 156 9.59 13.35 0.43
CA ALA A 156 10.51 12.88 -0.59
C ALA A 156 10.14 13.35 -2.01
N GLU A 157 8.98 13.99 -2.22
CA GLU A 157 8.41 14.34 -3.54
C GLU A 157 8.42 13.11 -4.49
N PRO A 158 7.78 12.00 -4.09
CA PRO A 158 7.85 10.74 -4.81
C PRO A 158 7.03 10.77 -6.09
N GLU A 159 7.40 9.90 -7.05
CA GLU A 159 6.60 9.59 -8.25
C GLU A 159 5.72 8.35 -8.04
N LEU A 160 6.15 7.49 -7.10
CA LEU A 160 5.44 6.30 -6.66
C LEU A 160 5.32 6.30 -5.13
N LEU A 161 4.10 6.15 -4.60
CA LEU A 161 3.83 6.03 -3.17
C LEU A 161 3.36 4.61 -2.87
N LEU A 162 4.13 3.90 -2.04
CA LEU A 162 3.81 2.56 -1.55
C LEU A 162 3.32 2.64 -0.10
N LEU A 163 2.15 2.09 0.16
CA LEU A 163 1.49 2.14 1.46
C LEU A 163 1.19 0.72 1.94
N ASP A 164 1.78 0.31 3.06
CA ASP A 164 1.54 -1.00 3.67
C ASP A 164 0.57 -0.85 4.83
N GLU A 165 -0.72 -1.12 4.59
CA GLU A 165 -1.83 -0.99 5.56
C GLU A 165 -1.86 0.35 6.31
N PRO A 166 -1.89 1.49 5.60
CA PRO A 166 -1.68 2.81 6.21
C PRO A 166 -2.80 3.23 7.18
N THR A 167 -3.88 2.48 7.27
CA THR A 167 -5.05 2.81 8.11
C THR A 167 -5.41 1.72 9.12
N ALA A 168 -4.58 0.67 9.29
CA ALA A 168 -4.89 -0.46 10.17
C ALA A 168 -5.06 -0.09 11.66
N ASN A 169 -4.39 0.97 12.12
CA ASN A 169 -4.35 1.36 13.53
C ASN A 169 -4.88 2.78 13.78
N VAL A 170 -5.77 3.27 12.92
CA VAL A 170 -6.39 4.60 13.04
C VAL A 170 -7.89 4.49 13.14
N ASP A 171 -8.52 5.46 13.78
CA ASP A 171 -9.99 5.53 13.85
C ASP A 171 -10.61 5.76 12.47
N GLY A 172 -11.89 5.39 12.31
CA GLY A 172 -12.59 5.39 11.03
C GLY A 172 -12.62 6.76 10.34
N ARG A 173 -12.67 7.87 11.11
CA ARG A 173 -12.66 9.21 10.56
C ARG A 173 -11.30 9.56 9.95
N VAL A 174 -10.20 9.31 10.69
CA VAL A 174 -8.83 9.53 10.20
C VAL A 174 -8.55 8.64 9.00
N ALA A 175 -9.03 7.38 9.01
CA ALA A 175 -8.90 6.49 7.87
C ALA A 175 -9.57 7.08 6.61
N GLN A 176 -10.78 7.61 6.71
CA GLN A 176 -11.48 8.26 5.59
C GLN A 176 -10.73 9.49 5.08
N GLU A 177 -10.20 10.34 5.98
CA GLU A 177 -9.40 11.53 5.62
C GLU A 177 -8.13 11.13 4.85
N LEU A 178 -7.42 10.07 5.28
CA LEU A 178 -6.25 9.53 4.61
C LEU A 178 -6.59 8.94 3.23
N HIS A 179 -7.68 8.18 3.12
CA HIS A 179 -8.11 7.64 1.82
C HIS A 179 -8.47 8.75 0.83
N ALA A 180 -9.17 9.80 1.29
CA ALA A 180 -9.46 10.97 0.47
C ALA A 180 -8.18 11.72 0.05
N LEU A 181 -7.16 11.77 0.92
CA LEU A 181 -5.84 12.30 0.56
C LEU A 181 -5.19 11.46 -0.54
N PHE A 182 -5.13 10.13 -0.38
CA PHE A 182 -4.52 9.25 -1.38
C PHE A 182 -5.25 9.32 -2.73
N ALA A 183 -6.57 9.41 -2.73
CA ALA A 183 -7.36 9.59 -3.95
C ALA A 183 -7.04 10.93 -4.66
N ARG A 184 -6.83 12.02 -3.91
CA ARG A 184 -6.40 13.31 -4.48
C ARG A 184 -4.98 13.31 -5.03
N LEU A 185 -4.10 12.47 -4.46
CA LEU A 185 -2.73 12.31 -4.96
C LEU A 185 -2.68 11.49 -6.24
N ALA A 186 -3.61 10.53 -6.41
CA ALA A 186 -3.73 9.76 -7.64
C ALA A 186 -3.96 10.70 -8.84
N GLY A 187 -3.28 10.41 -9.95
CA GLY A 187 -3.22 11.30 -11.12
C GLY A 187 -2.01 12.24 -11.11
N GLN A 188 -1.53 12.69 -9.95
CA GLN A 188 -0.28 13.44 -9.81
C GLN A 188 0.90 12.51 -9.60
N ILE A 189 0.72 11.49 -8.76
CA ILE A 189 1.67 10.41 -8.50
C ILE A 189 0.95 9.07 -8.61
N THR A 190 1.68 7.98 -8.75
CA THR A 190 1.09 6.63 -8.66
C THR A 190 1.02 6.20 -7.21
N VAL A 191 -0.11 5.64 -6.79
CA VAL A 191 -0.34 5.15 -5.43
C VAL A 191 -0.61 3.66 -5.46
N VAL A 192 0.15 2.90 -4.67
CA VAL A 192 -0.07 1.46 -4.46
C VAL A 192 -0.28 1.22 -2.98
N MET A 193 -1.44 0.69 -2.61
CA MET A 193 -1.85 0.55 -1.22
C MET A 193 -2.24 -0.89 -0.91
N VAL A 194 -1.58 -1.50 0.07
CA VAL A 194 -2.06 -2.74 0.69
C VAL A 194 -3.18 -2.40 1.65
N SER A 195 -4.31 -3.09 1.54
CA SER A 195 -5.44 -2.92 2.44
C SER A 195 -6.19 -4.23 2.62
N HIS A 196 -6.70 -4.45 3.84
CA HIS A 196 -7.65 -5.52 4.13
C HIS A 196 -9.11 -5.08 3.87
N ASN A 197 -9.37 -3.79 3.73
CA ASN A 197 -10.70 -3.24 3.50
C ASN A 197 -10.95 -3.06 1.99
N LEU A 198 -11.57 -4.06 1.37
CA LEU A 198 -11.90 -4.07 -0.05
C LEU A 198 -12.85 -2.94 -0.45
N SER A 199 -13.83 -2.59 0.41
CA SER A 199 -14.82 -1.54 0.11
C SER A 199 -14.14 -0.19 -0.08
N VAL A 200 -13.15 0.12 0.75
CA VAL A 200 -12.37 1.35 0.67
C VAL A 200 -11.48 1.36 -0.58
N VAL A 201 -10.83 0.23 -0.87
CA VAL A 201 -10.00 0.09 -2.07
C VAL A 201 -10.86 0.25 -3.32
N ALA A 202 -12.00 -0.42 -3.37
CA ALA A 202 -12.92 -0.37 -4.52
C ALA A 202 -13.45 1.05 -4.79
N ALA A 203 -13.68 1.85 -3.74
CA ALA A 203 -14.21 3.20 -3.88
C ALA A 203 -13.22 4.19 -4.54
N HIS A 204 -11.92 3.94 -4.44
CA HIS A 204 -10.90 4.92 -4.84
C HIS A 204 -9.86 4.36 -5.82
N ALA A 205 -9.64 3.05 -5.87
CA ALA A 205 -8.67 2.44 -6.76
C ALA A 205 -9.18 2.38 -8.20
N SER A 206 -8.26 2.51 -9.16
CA SER A 206 -8.49 2.22 -10.57
C SER A 206 -8.23 0.77 -10.91
N HIS A 207 -7.37 0.12 -10.12
CA HIS A 207 -6.99 -1.28 -10.29
C HIS A 207 -6.92 -1.99 -8.94
N ILE A 208 -7.15 -3.30 -8.96
CA ILE A 208 -6.98 -4.18 -7.80
C ILE A 208 -6.03 -5.30 -8.19
N LEU A 209 -4.98 -5.45 -7.40
CA LEU A 209 -4.00 -6.53 -7.54
C LEU A 209 -4.24 -7.54 -6.42
N CYS A 210 -4.76 -8.70 -6.77
CA CYS A 210 -4.91 -9.83 -5.87
C CYS A 210 -3.57 -10.54 -5.73
N VAL A 211 -3.11 -10.77 -4.49
CA VAL A 211 -1.83 -11.39 -4.20
C VAL A 211 -2.01 -12.57 -3.26
N ASN A 212 -1.75 -13.77 -3.78
CA ASN A 212 -1.70 -15.01 -3.02
C ASN A 212 -0.65 -15.94 -3.64
N ARG A 213 0.63 -15.73 -3.34
CA ARG A 213 1.81 -16.32 -3.97
C ARG A 213 1.95 -16.00 -5.46
N THR A 214 0.87 -15.91 -6.17
CA THR A 214 0.73 -15.42 -7.55
C THR A 214 0.03 -14.07 -7.53
N THR A 215 -0.14 -13.45 -8.69
CA THR A 215 -0.84 -12.16 -8.80
C THR A 215 -1.85 -12.17 -9.93
N GLU A 216 -2.97 -11.51 -9.70
CA GLU A 216 -3.98 -11.22 -10.73
C GLU A 216 -4.38 -9.75 -10.63
N LEU A 217 -4.30 -9.04 -11.75
CA LEU A 217 -4.62 -7.62 -11.84
C LEU A 217 -6.00 -7.44 -12.49
N HIS A 218 -6.88 -6.73 -11.78
CA HIS A 218 -8.23 -6.44 -12.25
C HIS A 218 -8.45 -4.92 -12.34
N PRO A 219 -9.22 -4.43 -13.32
CA PRO A 219 -9.75 -3.08 -13.23
C PRO A 219 -10.76 -3.01 -12.06
N ALA A 220 -10.77 -1.90 -11.31
CA ALA A 220 -11.69 -1.76 -10.18
C ALA A 220 -13.18 -1.86 -10.59
N SER A 221 -13.49 -1.52 -11.85
CA SER A 221 -14.83 -1.69 -12.43
C SER A 221 -15.29 -3.15 -12.55
N ALA A 222 -14.39 -4.12 -12.45
CA ALA A 222 -14.73 -5.55 -12.45
C ALA A 222 -15.28 -6.02 -11.07
N LEU A 223 -15.18 -5.19 -10.03
CA LEU A 223 -15.82 -5.47 -8.75
C LEU A 223 -17.32 -5.22 -8.86
N VAL A 224 -18.09 -6.29 -8.87
CA VAL A 224 -19.54 -6.20 -8.71
C VAL A 224 -19.83 -5.89 -7.24
N GLN A 225 -20.58 -4.79 -6.97
CA GLN A 225 -21.09 -4.46 -5.65
C GLN A 225 -22.15 -5.49 -5.23
N GLY A 226 -21.72 -6.55 -4.57
CA GLY A 226 -22.60 -7.40 -3.77
C GLY A 226 -22.61 -6.84 -2.36
N HIS A 227 -23.74 -6.28 -1.90
CA HIS A 227 -23.90 -5.88 -0.52
C HIS A 227 -24.14 -7.13 0.34
N PHE A 228 -23.12 -7.52 1.12
CA PHE A 228 -23.29 -8.51 2.17
C PHE A 228 -23.27 -7.81 3.52
N HIS A 229 -24.39 -7.92 4.22
CA HIS A 229 -24.44 -7.55 5.63
C HIS A 229 -23.92 -8.73 6.46
N THR A 230 -22.78 -8.53 7.13
CA THR A 230 -22.39 -9.44 8.22
C THR A 230 -23.27 -9.18 9.43
N ALA A 231 -23.30 -10.12 10.37
CA ALA A 231 -23.97 -9.90 11.66
C ALA A 231 -23.40 -8.69 12.45
N ALA A 232 -22.27 -8.13 12.02
CA ALA A 232 -21.64 -6.94 12.55
C ALA A 232 -21.93 -5.66 11.73
N GLY A 233 -22.69 -5.75 10.63
CA GLY A 233 -23.11 -4.59 9.83
C GLY A 233 -22.07 -4.09 8.81
N ASP A 234 -20.99 -4.81 8.59
CA ASP A 234 -19.98 -4.44 7.60
C ASP A 234 -20.30 -5.09 6.24
N ASP A 235 -20.20 -4.28 5.17
CA ASP A 235 -20.31 -4.75 3.79
C ASP A 235 -18.99 -5.45 3.39
N LEU A 236 -19.03 -6.77 3.18
CA LEU A 236 -17.89 -7.54 2.74
C LEU A 236 -17.96 -7.76 1.22
N LEU A 237 -16.97 -7.26 0.50
CA LEU A 237 -16.73 -7.59 -0.90
C LEU A 237 -15.77 -8.77 -0.97
N PHE A 238 -16.17 -9.83 -1.68
CA PHE A 238 -15.31 -10.97 -1.95
C PHE A 238 -14.90 -11.01 -3.41
N ILE A 239 -13.61 -11.20 -3.66
CA ILE A 239 -13.11 -11.63 -4.96
C ILE A 239 -12.81 -13.11 -4.81
N ARG A 240 -13.55 -13.97 -5.51
CA ARG A 240 -13.24 -15.38 -5.59
C ARG A 240 -12.41 -15.63 -6.84
N HIS A 241 -11.27 -16.25 -6.66
CA HIS A 241 -10.41 -16.71 -7.74
C HIS A 241 -10.66 -18.20 -7.96
N ASP A 242 -11.52 -18.53 -8.95
CA ASP A 242 -11.54 -19.83 -9.59
C ASP A 242 -10.68 -19.72 -10.85
N ALA A 243 -10.30 -20.86 -11.46
CA ALA A 243 -9.40 -20.92 -12.60
C ALA A 243 -9.78 -20.01 -13.79
N ASP A 244 -11.03 -19.49 -13.82
CA ASP A 244 -11.57 -18.62 -14.85
C ASP A 244 -12.00 -17.24 -14.33
N CYS A 245 -11.52 -16.82 -13.17
CA CYS A 245 -11.72 -15.48 -12.56
C CYS A 245 -13.14 -14.91 -12.69
N HIS A 246 -14.15 -15.62 -12.17
CA HIS A 246 -15.53 -15.14 -12.13
C HIS A 246 -15.80 -14.38 -10.81
N VAL A 247 -16.33 -13.16 -10.96
CA VAL A 247 -16.95 -12.44 -9.84
C VAL A 247 -18.26 -13.17 -9.50
N ILE A 248 -18.36 -13.73 -8.30
CA ILE A 248 -19.53 -14.53 -7.90
C ILE A 248 -20.53 -13.67 -7.15
N ASP A 249 -21.77 -13.76 -7.56
CA ASP A 249 -22.92 -13.20 -6.84
C ASP A 249 -23.05 -13.85 -5.46
N ALA A 250 -23.30 -13.01 -4.47
CA ALA A 250 -23.47 -13.36 -3.07
C ALA A 250 -24.47 -14.49 -2.81
N SER A 251 -25.50 -14.63 -3.64
CA SER A 251 -26.49 -15.69 -3.54
C SER A 251 -25.91 -17.10 -3.69
N GLN A 252 -24.76 -17.25 -4.36
CA GLN A 252 -24.11 -18.55 -4.60
C GLN A 252 -23.22 -19.01 -3.44
N VAL A 253 -22.75 -18.10 -2.58
CA VAL A 253 -21.90 -18.43 -1.42
C VAL A 253 -22.72 -19.07 -0.28
N LEU A 254 -23.99 -18.68 -0.13
CA LEU A 254 -24.89 -19.21 0.90
C LEU A 254 -25.47 -20.60 0.56
N ALA A 255 -25.35 -21.07 -0.69
CA ALA A 255 -25.88 -22.34 -1.15
C ALA A 255 -24.90 -23.53 -1.04
N ALA A 256 -23.65 -23.33 -0.58
CA ALA A 256 -22.73 -24.44 -0.35
C ALA A 256 -23.11 -25.20 0.91
N PRO A 257 -23.51 -26.48 0.83
CA PRO A 257 -23.82 -27.27 2.02
C PRO A 257 -22.54 -27.46 2.84
N HIS A 258 -22.63 -27.22 4.16
CA HIS A 258 -21.61 -27.63 5.11
C HIS A 258 -21.31 -29.11 4.90
N ALA A 259 -20.12 -29.42 4.40
CA ALA A 259 -19.64 -30.78 4.36
C ALA A 259 -19.51 -31.24 5.81
N ALA A 260 -20.39 -32.15 6.21
CA ALA A 260 -20.36 -32.80 7.51
C ALA A 260 -19.00 -33.52 7.66
N GLY A 261 -18.28 -33.20 8.71
CA GLY A 261 -17.07 -33.92 9.10
C GLY A 261 -17.40 -35.40 9.37
N PRO A 262 -16.39 -36.30 9.28
CA PRO A 262 -16.61 -37.71 9.49
C PRO A 262 -17.01 -37.99 10.92
N GLU A 263 -18.21 -38.57 11.10
CA GLU A 263 -18.67 -39.16 12.38
C GLU A 263 -17.70 -40.26 12.79
N HIS A 264 -17.04 -40.07 13.92
CA HIS A 264 -16.48 -41.18 14.68
C HIS A 264 -17.65 -41.96 15.31
N ARG A 265 -17.88 -43.18 14.86
CA ARG A 265 -18.66 -44.20 15.58
C ARG A 265 -17.76 -45.06 16.45
N PRO A 266 -18.29 -45.52 17.62
CA PRO A 266 -17.60 -46.15 18.71
C PRO A 266 -16.96 -47.51 18.39
#